data_a7a7e503b0438e01544f150af5147089
#
_entry.id   a7a7e503b0438e01544f150af5147089
#
_cell.length_a   1.000
_cell.length_b   1.000
_cell.length_c   1.000
_cell.angle_alpha   90.00
_cell.angle_beta   90.00
_cell.angle_gamma   90.00
#
_symmetry.space_group_name_H-M   'P 1'
#
loop_
_entity.id
_entity.type
_entity.pdbx_description
1 polymer ?
#
loop_
_entity_poly.entity_id
_entity_poly.type
_entity_poly.pdbx_seq_one_letter_code
_entity_poly.pdbx_strand_id
1 'polypeptide(L)'
;SGHAAAIAAARAGMNTLLIEQGGFLGGNVALGIKAFWRGYRRGFNQEWRGDGNPIYLALLNAAGVEVWYHSLAMGAVMRGNALAGVEIATWLGRGVALGKVVIDATGEGDVCAAAGAEFFYLNDGDLCLEEASFNGQSLYENSLPADPIDIAGFTLHQVLAARYANKQVYPMAQMRETRRIKGDVVINELDANAGRTWRDVIAISSSAFDPHGYYSSDYSFAGLMPSTKHVSQNVVVYVPLRAILPAGLENIMVVGRCYSTTHDVQAIVRMNPDVLNLGYAAGHAAALCVVQNTTPRQVDIAALQQHLAEIDILPAATLAAIAQDMPLPDAQALAAAAADPALRANLLTLARGGQAALAPLRAAFAAGPTVAKAKALCLLGDPAGVPTLATWIESTALPPGPAYDWEGFLNVPELDSAMWVIAIPRHKRATSALVNKLKQCGPDTGFNTVRALTMALGRIG
;
A
#
# COMPACT_ATOMS: atom_id res chain seq x y z
N SER A 1 -5.95 -10.91 -9.06
CA SER A 1 -6.92 -9.82 -9.34
C SER A 1 -7.40 -9.83 -10.80
N GLY A 2 -6.52 -9.87 -11.80
CA GLY A 2 -6.91 -9.78 -13.22
C GLY A 2 -7.89 -10.86 -13.67
N HIS A 3 -7.66 -12.12 -13.34
CA HIS A 3 -8.58 -13.19 -13.66
C HIS A 3 -9.94 -13.07 -12.94
N ALA A 4 -9.96 -12.54 -11.69
CA ALA A 4 -11.21 -12.25 -11.00
C ALA A 4 -12.01 -11.16 -11.70
N ALA A 5 -11.32 -10.11 -12.18
CA ALA A 5 -11.93 -9.04 -12.97
C ALA A 5 -12.49 -9.58 -14.30
N ALA A 6 -11.74 -10.42 -15.00
CA ALA A 6 -12.17 -11.02 -16.25
C ALA A 6 -13.41 -11.90 -16.08
N ILE A 7 -13.43 -12.75 -15.03
CA ILE A 7 -14.57 -13.59 -14.70
C ILE A 7 -15.81 -12.74 -14.39
N ALA A 8 -15.68 -11.69 -13.61
CA ALA A 8 -16.79 -10.82 -13.24
C ALA A 8 -17.40 -10.12 -14.47
N ALA A 9 -16.56 -9.56 -15.33
CA ALA A 9 -17.00 -8.89 -16.56
C ALA A 9 -17.69 -9.87 -17.51
N ALA A 10 -17.11 -11.07 -17.70
CA ALA A 10 -17.69 -12.10 -18.58
C ALA A 10 -19.02 -12.63 -18.03
N ARG A 11 -19.12 -12.90 -16.72
CA ARG A 11 -20.39 -13.32 -16.06
C ARG A 11 -21.49 -12.24 -16.19
N ALA A 12 -21.10 -10.98 -16.31
CA ALA A 12 -22.02 -9.87 -16.61
C ALA A 12 -22.31 -9.71 -18.12
N GLY A 13 -21.93 -10.67 -18.96
CA GLY A 13 -22.22 -10.72 -20.39
C GLY A 13 -21.28 -9.92 -21.28
N MET A 14 -20.12 -9.51 -20.78
CA MET A 14 -19.14 -8.76 -21.57
C MET A 14 -18.23 -9.67 -22.37
N ASN A 15 -17.91 -9.26 -23.62
CA ASN A 15 -16.80 -9.86 -24.35
C ASN A 15 -15.49 -9.47 -23.66
N THR A 16 -14.79 -10.44 -23.10
CA THR A 16 -13.67 -10.21 -22.18
C THR A 16 -12.42 -10.93 -22.65
N LEU A 17 -11.33 -10.19 -22.81
CA LEU A 17 -9.99 -10.69 -23.08
C LEU A 17 -9.11 -10.52 -21.82
N LEU A 18 -8.47 -11.60 -21.40
CA LEU A 18 -7.42 -11.60 -20.39
C LEU A 18 -6.05 -11.77 -21.08
N ILE A 19 -5.16 -10.81 -20.87
CA ILE A 19 -3.79 -10.81 -21.36
C ILE A 19 -2.88 -11.25 -20.21
N GLU A 20 -2.16 -12.36 -20.38
CA GLU A 20 -1.26 -12.94 -19.38
C GLU A 20 0.16 -13.07 -19.96
N GLN A 21 1.13 -12.47 -19.27
CA GLN A 21 2.53 -12.52 -19.70
C GLN A 21 3.18 -13.90 -19.55
N GLY A 22 2.73 -14.68 -18.56
CA GLY A 22 3.22 -16.04 -18.31
C GLY A 22 2.52 -17.10 -19.15
N GLY A 23 2.98 -18.33 -19.01
CA GLY A 23 2.31 -19.52 -19.53
C GLY A 23 1.27 -20.12 -18.56
N PHE A 24 0.96 -19.43 -17.47
CA PHE A 24 0.03 -19.88 -16.43
C PHE A 24 -0.64 -18.67 -15.75
N LEU A 25 -1.78 -18.91 -15.14
CA LEU A 25 -2.60 -17.91 -14.45
C LEU A 25 -2.27 -17.83 -12.97
N GLY A 26 -2.48 -16.66 -12.36
CA GLY A 26 -2.39 -16.48 -10.91
C GLY A 26 -1.11 -15.80 -10.43
N GLY A 27 -0.15 -15.53 -11.31
CA GLY A 27 1.09 -14.83 -10.98
C GLY A 27 1.86 -15.52 -9.85
N ASN A 28 2.37 -14.77 -8.89
CA ASN A 28 3.19 -15.28 -7.78
C ASN A 28 2.49 -16.36 -6.94
N VAL A 29 1.17 -16.32 -6.82
CA VAL A 29 0.41 -17.34 -6.07
C VAL A 29 0.49 -18.70 -6.74
N ALA A 30 0.41 -18.72 -8.08
CA ALA A 30 0.46 -19.97 -8.86
C ALA A 30 1.87 -20.54 -8.93
N LEU A 31 2.91 -19.74 -8.73
CA LEU A 31 4.30 -20.21 -8.64
C LEU A 31 4.58 -21.03 -7.38
N GLY A 32 3.59 -21.20 -6.51
CA GLY A 32 3.73 -22.00 -5.29
C GLY A 32 4.61 -21.37 -4.22
N ILE A 33 4.95 -20.09 -4.38
CA ILE A 33 5.97 -19.45 -3.57
C ILE A 33 5.48 -19.21 -2.15
N LYS A 34 4.22 -18.81 -1.99
CA LYS A 34 3.52 -18.73 -0.71
C LYS A 34 2.02 -18.61 -0.93
N ALA A 35 1.29 -19.68 -0.72
CA ALA A 35 -0.16 -19.67 -0.69
C ALA A 35 -0.66 -19.18 0.69
N PHE A 36 -0.27 -17.96 1.12
CA PHE A 36 -0.84 -17.38 2.31
C PHE A 36 -2.24 -16.88 2.03
N TRP A 37 -3.20 -17.57 2.61
CA TRP A 37 -4.60 -17.24 2.54
C TRP A 37 -4.99 -16.34 3.73
N ARG A 38 -4.25 -15.25 3.93
CA ARG A 38 -4.61 -14.17 4.86
C ARG A 38 -5.46 -13.15 4.11
N GLY A 39 -6.36 -12.47 4.81
CA GLY A 39 -7.21 -11.44 4.22
C GLY A 39 -8.68 -11.63 4.58
N TYR A 40 -9.54 -10.87 3.94
CA TYR A 40 -10.99 -10.89 4.12
C TYR A 40 -11.61 -12.07 3.34
N ARG A 41 -11.97 -13.14 4.06
CA ARG A 41 -12.38 -14.43 3.48
C ARG A 41 -13.89 -14.52 3.30
N ARG A 42 -14.46 -13.71 2.43
CA ARG A 42 -15.88 -13.71 2.05
C ARG A 42 -15.99 -13.34 0.58
N GLY A 43 -17.17 -13.60 0.00
CA GLY A 43 -17.46 -13.24 -1.37
C GLY A 43 -16.76 -14.11 -2.39
N PHE A 44 -16.41 -13.54 -3.53
CA PHE A 44 -15.86 -14.26 -4.68
C PHE A 44 -14.62 -15.10 -4.35
N ASN A 45 -13.78 -14.65 -3.41
CA ASN A 45 -12.60 -15.41 -3.03
C ASN A 45 -12.92 -16.81 -2.43
N GLN A 46 -14.16 -17.08 -2.03
CA GLN A 46 -14.57 -18.41 -1.55
C GLN A 46 -14.69 -19.46 -2.68
N GLU A 47 -14.84 -19.02 -3.92
CA GLU A 47 -14.80 -19.90 -5.09
C GLU A 47 -13.39 -20.46 -5.37
N TRP A 48 -12.39 -19.92 -4.69
CA TRP A 48 -10.96 -20.14 -4.92
C TRP A 48 -10.29 -20.99 -3.86
N ARG A 49 -11.01 -21.92 -3.30
CA ARG A 49 -10.45 -22.86 -2.33
C ARG A 49 -9.64 -23.91 -3.05
N GLY A 50 -8.34 -23.66 -3.24
CA GLY A 50 -7.42 -24.61 -3.83
C GLY A 50 -6.20 -23.97 -4.46
N ASP A 51 -5.17 -24.77 -4.62
CA ASP A 51 -3.88 -24.34 -5.12
C ASP A 51 -3.87 -24.43 -6.65
N GLY A 52 -3.93 -23.28 -7.31
CA GLY A 52 -3.30 -23.22 -8.60
C GLY A 52 -4.13 -22.97 -9.84
N ASN A 53 -3.37 -22.92 -10.90
CA ASN A 53 -3.73 -22.61 -12.28
C ASN A 53 -4.95 -23.40 -12.85
N PRO A 54 -5.17 -24.71 -12.56
CA PRO A 54 -6.31 -25.41 -13.11
C PRO A 54 -7.67 -24.83 -12.70
N ILE A 55 -7.81 -24.37 -11.46
CA ILE A 55 -9.06 -23.78 -10.96
C ILE A 55 -9.32 -22.44 -11.67
N TYR A 56 -8.29 -21.63 -11.84
CA TYR A 56 -8.39 -20.34 -12.50
C TYR A 56 -8.82 -20.50 -13.95
N LEU A 57 -8.20 -21.43 -14.65
CA LEU A 57 -8.55 -21.73 -16.04
C LEU A 57 -9.97 -22.28 -16.17
N ALA A 58 -10.39 -23.17 -15.27
CA ALA A 58 -11.75 -23.72 -15.29
C ALA A 58 -12.82 -22.63 -15.09
N LEU A 59 -12.60 -21.70 -14.16
CA LEU A 59 -13.52 -20.58 -13.91
C LEU A 59 -13.57 -19.60 -15.10
N LEU A 60 -12.43 -19.29 -15.70
CA LEU A 60 -12.37 -18.42 -16.89
C LEU A 60 -13.07 -19.06 -18.09
N ASN A 61 -12.82 -20.34 -18.35
CA ASN A 61 -13.47 -21.07 -19.43
C ASN A 61 -14.98 -21.17 -19.22
N ALA A 62 -15.43 -21.46 -17.99
CA ALA A 62 -16.85 -21.50 -17.66
C ALA A 62 -17.54 -20.13 -17.81
N ALA A 63 -16.80 -19.03 -17.63
CA ALA A 63 -17.29 -17.68 -17.84
C ALA A 63 -17.19 -17.21 -19.31
N GLY A 64 -16.50 -17.97 -20.18
CA GLY A 64 -16.33 -17.62 -21.60
C GLY A 64 -15.26 -16.53 -21.82
N VAL A 65 -14.27 -16.43 -20.97
CA VAL A 65 -13.16 -15.47 -21.10
C VAL A 65 -12.15 -15.97 -22.13
N GLU A 66 -11.79 -15.11 -23.09
CA GLU A 66 -10.65 -15.35 -23.97
C GLU A 66 -9.34 -15.05 -23.24
N VAL A 67 -8.38 -15.97 -23.28
CA VAL A 67 -7.09 -15.81 -22.57
C VAL A 67 -5.94 -15.87 -23.57
N TRP A 68 -5.11 -14.83 -23.59
CA TRP A 68 -3.87 -14.79 -24.36
C TRP A 68 -2.67 -14.94 -23.43
N TYR A 69 -2.05 -16.11 -23.46
CA TYR A 69 -0.82 -16.40 -22.74
C TYR A 69 0.41 -15.88 -23.48
N HIS A 70 1.53 -15.76 -22.78
CA HIS A 70 2.80 -15.27 -23.31
C HIS A 70 2.64 -13.94 -24.08
N SER A 71 1.78 -13.10 -23.55
CA SER A 71 1.38 -11.83 -24.15
C SER A 71 1.65 -10.71 -23.16
N LEU A 72 2.68 -9.91 -23.43
CA LEU A 72 3.11 -8.83 -22.57
C LEU A 72 2.35 -7.54 -22.91
N ALA A 73 1.64 -6.97 -21.96
CA ALA A 73 1.11 -5.61 -22.05
C ALA A 73 2.28 -4.63 -21.92
N MET A 74 2.61 -3.90 -22.97
CA MET A 74 3.82 -3.08 -23.06
C MET A 74 3.59 -1.60 -23.30
N GLY A 75 2.34 -1.21 -23.56
CA GLY A 75 2.01 0.17 -23.86
C GLY A 75 0.52 0.44 -23.78
N ALA A 76 0.15 1.69 -23.99
CA ALA A 76 -1.21 2.19 -23.91
C ALA A 76 -1.61 2.92 -25.20
N VAL A 77 -2.80 2.62 -25.72
CA VAL A 77 -3.39 3.35 -26.85
C VAL A 77 -4.36 4.38 -26.31
N MET A 78 -4.01 5.65 -26.42
CA MET A 78 -4.76 6.76 -25.83
C MET A 78 -5.60 7.51 -26.87
N ARG A 79 -6.77 8.00 -26.45
CA ARG A 79 -7.60 8.99 -27.14
C ARG A 79 -7.86 10.16 -26.20
N GLY A 80 -7.02 11.19 -26.27
CA GLY A 80 -6.98 12.22 -25.24
C GLY A 80 -6.51 11.63 -23.92
N ASN A 81 -7.28 11.79 -22.86
CA ASN A 81 -7.02 11.18 -21.55
C ASN A 81 -7.72 9.82 -21.34
N ALA A 82 -8.42 9.32 -22.34
CA ALA A 82 -9.11 8.03 -22.26
C ALA A 82 -8.26 6.91 -22.88
N LEU A 83 -8.11 5.82 -22.16
CA LEU A 83 -7.50 4.61 -22.68
C LEU A 83 -8.47 3.93 -23.66
N ALA A 84 -7.98 3.57 -24.84
CA ALA A 84 -8.74 2.91 -25.90
C ALA A 84 -8.27 1.47 -26.16
N GLY A 85 -7.11 1.10 -25.62
CA GLY A 85 -6.56 -0.24 -25.78
C GLY A 85 -5.17 -0.37 -25.22
N VAL A 86 -4.61 -1.56 -25.36
CA VAL A 86 -3.29 -1.93 -24.85
C VAL A 86 -2.40 -2.41 -25.99
N GLU A 87 -1.17 -1.90 -26.05
CA GLU A 87 -0.15 -2.46 -26.93
C GLU A 87 0.39 -3.76 -26.35
N ILE A 88 0.50 -4.78 -27.19
CA ILE A 88 0.86 -6.14 -26.77
C ILE A 88 2.05 -6.62 -27.58
N ALA A 89 3.02 -7.22 -26.90
CA ALA A 89 4.08 -8.03 -27.52
C ALA A 89 3.80 -9.51 -27.32
N THR A 90 3.88 -10.27 -28.40
CA THR A 90 3.73 -11.72 -28.42
C THR A 90 4.87 -12.34 -29.23
N TRP A 91 4.95 -13.66 -29.27
CA TRP A 91 5.89 -14.38 -30.14
C TRP A 91 5.64 -14.14 -31.63
N LEU A 92 4.41 -13.77 -31.99
CA LEU A 92 4.02 -13.48 -33.37
C LEU A 92 4.30 -12.02 -33.76
N GLY A 93 4.77 -11.20 -32.82
CA GLY A 93 5.04 -9.79 -33.04
C GLY A 93 4.24 -8.87 -32.13
N ARG A 94 4.10 -7.61 -32.55
CA ARG A 94 3.35 -6.59 -31.82
C ARG A 94 1.93 -6.46 -32.34
N GLY A 95 1.02 -6.18 -31.44
CA GLY A 95 -0.39 -5.95 -31.76
C GLY A 95 -1.02 -4.95 -30.80
N VAL A 96 -2.29 -4.70 -31.00
CA VAL A 96 -3.12 -3.85 -30.13
C VAL A 96 -4.40 -4.60 -29.81
N ALA A 97 -4.75 -4.67 -28.52
CA ALA A 97 -6.07 -5.05 -28.08
C ALA A 97 -6.89 -3.79 -27.74
N LEU A 98 -7.96 -3.55 -28.49
CA LEU A 98 -8.86 -2.43 -28.21
C LEU A 98 -9.95 -2.85 -27.21
N GLY A 99 -10.30 -1.96 -26.29
CA GLY A 99 -11.34 -2.20 -25.28
C GLY A 99 -12.07 -0.92 -24.88
N LYS A 100 -13.35 -1.06 -24.49
CA LYS A 100 -14.12 0.07 -23.96
C LYS A 100 -13.65 0.46 -22.55
N VAL A 101 -13.30 -0.52 -21.74
CA VAL A 101 -12.72 -0.34 -20.40
C VAL A 101 -11.57 -1.32 -20.26
N VAL A 102 -10.47 -0.86 -19.71
CA VAL A 102 -9.27 -1.67 -19.42
C VAL A 102 -9.07 -1.75 -17.92
N ILE A 103 -8.70 -2.93 -17.43
CA ILE A 103 -8.33 -3.13 -16.04
C ILE A 103 -6.86 -3.53 -16.00
N ASP A 104 -6.02 -2.63 -15.50
CA ASP A 104 -4.61 -2.91 -15.25
C ASP A 104 -4.47 -3.80 -14.01
N ALA A 105 -4.07 -5.03 -14.23
CA ALA A 105 -3.82 -6.03 -13.21
C ALA A 105 -2.39 -6.58 -13.30
N THR A 106 -1.47 -5.83 -13.89
CA THR A 106 -0.07 -6.24 -14.11
C THR A 106 0.69 -6.46 -12.80
N GLY A 107 0.18 -5.89 -11.69
CA GLY A 107 0.82 -5.95 -10.38
C GLY A 107 1.81 -4.80 -10.13
N GLU A 108 2.29 -4.16 -11.21
CA GLU A 108 3.20 -3.00 -11.17
C GLU A 108 2.57 -1.74 -11.78
N GLY A 109 1.30 -1.81 -12.24
CA GLY A 109 0.63 -0.68 -12.87
C GLY A 109 1.24 -0.28 -14.22
N ASP A 110 1.71 -1.26 -14.99
CA ASP A 110 2.50 -1.00 -16.21
C ASP A 110 1.66 -0.31 -17.29
N VAL A 111 0.41 -0.71 -17.46
CA VAL A 111 -0.49 -0.08 -18.45
C VAL A 111 -0.86 1.34 -18.00
N CYS A 112 -1.13 1.53 -16.71
CA CYS A 112 -1.40 2.86 -16.15
C CYS A 112 -0.20 3.80 -16.31
N ALA A 113 1.01 3.33 -16.02
CA ALA A 113 2.23 4.10 -16.19
C ALA A 113 2.48 4.44 -17.67
N ALA A 114 2.28 3.48 -18.59
CA ALA A 114 2.38 3.70 -20.03
C ALA A 114 1.32 4.69 -20.55
N ALA A 115 0.15 4.75 -19.91
CA ALA A 115 -0.90 5.73 -20.18
C ALA A 115 -0.60 7.13 -19.62
N GLY A 116 0.49 7.30 -18.87
CA GLY A 116 0.89 8.57 -18.26
C GLY A 116 0.30 8.82 -16.86
N ALA A 117 -0.20 7.80 -16.18
CA ALA A 117 -0.65 7.93 -14.80
C ALA A 117 0.50 8.34 -13.88
N GLU A 118 0.23 9.26 -12.95
CA GLU A 118 1.15 9.51 -11.85
C GLU A 118 1.18 8.30 -10.89
N PHE A 119 2.34 8.06 -10.30
CA PHE A 119 2.51 6.99 -9.32
C PHE A 119 3.51 7.35 -8.23
N PHE A 120 3.41 6.66 -7.11
CA PHE A 120 4.43 6.66 -6.06
C PHE A 120 5.41 5.52 -6.32
N TYR A 121 6.68 5.83 -6.19
CA TYR A 121 7.76 4.86 -6.17
C TYR A 121 8.86 5.45 -5.29
N LEU A 122 9.18 4.80 -4.18
CA LEU A 122 10.08 5.38 -3.19
C LEU A 122 11.54 5.13 -3.52
N ASN A 123 11.84 4.03 -4.19
CA ASN A 123 13.22 3.61 -4.52
C ASN A 123 14.16 3.63 -3.30
N ASP A 124 13.64 3.22 -2.14
CA ASP A 124 14.40 3.16 -0.88
C ASP A 124 14.97 1.77 -0.60
N GLY A 125 15.04 0.93 -1.63
CA GLY A 125 15.64 -0.39 -1.56
C GLY A 125 14.81 -1.42 -0.80
N ASP A 126 13.48 -1.26 -0.79
CA ASP A 126 12.55 -2.18 -0.12
C ASP A 126 12.47 -3.52 -0.86
N LEU A 127 13.55 -4.27 -0.77
CA LEU A 127 13.69 -5.61 -1.30
C LEU A 127 13.63 -6.63 -0.16
N CYS A 128 12.72 -7.56 -0.24
CA CYS A 128 12.66 -8.71 0.64
C CYS A 128 13.15 -9.94 -0.08
N LEU A 129 14.04 -10.69 0.54
CA LEU A 129 14.39 -12.04 0.10
C LEU A 129 13.49 -13.03 0.83
N GLU A 130 12.52 -13.60 0.14
CA GLU A 130 11.74 -14.70 0.67
C GLU A 130 12.37 -16.04 0.27
N GLU A 131 12.57 -16.91 1.27
CA GLU A 131 12.97 -18.27 1.02
C GLU A 131 11.78 -19.10 0.60
N ALA A 132 11.85 -19.69 -0.60
CA ALA A 132 10.92 -20.74 -1.00
C ALA A 132 11.29 -22.02 -0.25
N SER A 133 10.40 -22.56 0.59
CA SER A 133 10.65 -23.78 1.29
C SER A 133 10.18 -24.99 0.47
N PHE A 134 11.10 -25.90 0.21
CA PHE A 134 10.79 -27.19 -0.42
C PHE A 134 10.12 -28.20 0.54
N ASN A 135 10.17 -27.96 1.85
CA ASN A 135 9.76 -28.91 2.89
C ASN A 135 8.68 -28.36 3.84
N GLY A 136 7.90 -27.38 3.43
CA GLY A 136 6.82 -26.84 4.27
C GLY A 136 7.28 -26.04 5.48
N GLN A 137 8.56 -25.81 5.66
CA GLN A 137 9.11 -24.88 6.64
C GLN A 137 9.43 -23.58 5.93
N SER A 138 8.60 -22.56 6.11
CA SER A 138 8.94 -21.23 5.65
C SER A 138 10.06 -20.67 6.50
N LEU A 139 11.16 -20.38 5.86
CA LEU A 139 12.26 -19.64 6.46
C LEU A 139 12.07 -18.16 6.10
N TYR A 140 11.99 -17.33 7.12
CA TYR A 140 11.82 -15.89 6.97
C TYR A 140 13.17 -15.21 6.93
N GLU A 141 13.41 -14.49 5.99
CA GLU A 141 13.68 -13.12 5.59
C GLU A 141 14.85 -12.45 6.28
N ASN A 142 15.70 -11.93 5.52
CA ASN A 142 16.37 -10.69 5.89
C ASN A 142 16.00 -9.64 4.84
N SER A 143 15.16 -8.69 5.23
CA SER A 143 14.96 -7.49 4.45
C SER A 143 16.24 -6.68 4.54
N LEU A 144 17.14 -6.89 3.61
CA LEU A 144 18.29 -6.03 3.43
C LEU A 144 17.94 -5.04 2.32
N PRO A 145 18.16 -3.75 2.51
CA PRO A 145 17.96 -2.79 1.43
C PRO A 145 18.88 -3.14 0.27
N ALA A 146 18.30 -3.33 -0.91
CA ALA A 146 19.04 -3.52 -2.13
C ALA A 146 18.37 -2.72 -3.23
N ASP A 147 19.16 -2.02 -4.03
CA ASP A 147 18.65 -1.39 -5.23
C ASP A 147 18.45 -2.47 -6.31
N PRO A 148 17.21 -2.72 -6.76
CA PRO A 148 16.95 -3.74 -7.78
C PRO A 148 17.54 -3.36 -9.15
N ILE A 149 17.92 -2.10 -9.35
CA ILE A 149 18.55 -1.61 -10.59
C ILE A 149 20.08 -1.79 -10.51
N ASP A 150 20.67 -1.81 -9.32
CA ASP A 150 22.08 -2.14 -9.13
C ASP A 150 22.29 -3.67 -9.18
N ILE A 151 22.62 -4.18 -10.36
CA ILE A 151 22.83 -5.62 -10.59
C ILE A 151 23.96 -6.15 -9.69
N ALA A 152 25.01 -5.39 -9.43
CA ALA A 152 26.13 -5.82 -8.60
C ALA A 152 25.72 -5.91 -7.13
N GLY A 153 25.08 -4.87 -6.61
CA GLY A 153 24.52 -4.84 -5.24
C GLY A 153 23.46 -5.91 -5.03
N PHE A 154 22.56 -6.08 -5.99
CA PHE A 154 21.55 -7.13 -5.97
C PHE A 154 22.16 -8.55 -5.95
N THR A 155 23.16 -8.82 -6.80
CA THR A 155 23.86 -10.11 -6.85
C THR A 155 24.62 -10.37 -5.56
N LEU A 156 25.33 -9.37 -5.03
CA LEU A 156 26.00 -9.46 -3.74
C LEU A 156 25.02 -9.80 -2.61
N HIS A 157 23.87 -9.13 -2.62
CA HIS A 157 22.80 -9.37 -1.65
C HIS A 157 22.29 -10.81 -1.71
N GLN A 158 22.06 -11.36 -2.91
CA GLN A 158 21.68 -12.76 -3.12
C GLN A 158 22.75 -13.74 -2.57
N VAL A 159 24.03 -13.47 -2.85
CA VAL A 159 25.17 -14.29 -2.39
C VAL A 159 25.27 -14.23 -0.87
N LEU A 160 25.13 -13.06 -0.26
CA LEU A 160 25.17 -12.90 1.18
C LEU A 160 23.99 -13.61 1.85
N ALA A 161 22.78 -13.46 1.33
CA ALA A 161 21.62 -14.15 1.85
C ALA A 161 21.78 -15.67 1.79
N ALA A 162 22.22 -16.22 0.67
CA ALA A 162 22.50 -17.65 0.52
C ALA A 162 23.58 -18.15 1.50
N ARG A 163 24.60 -17.33 1.77
CA ARG A 163 25.70 -17.68 2.66
C ARG A 163 25.31 -17.64 4.14
N TYR A 164 24.50 -16.65 4.54
CA TYR A 164 24.13 -16.47 5.94
C TYR A 164 22.89 -17.28 6.35
N ALA A 165 22.03 -17.65 5.40
CA ALA A 165 20.87 -18.49 5.68
C ALA A 165 21.23 -19.92 6.09
N ASN A 166 22.48 -20.36 5.87
CA ASN A 166 23.04 -21.67 6.23
C ASN A 166 22.14 -22.88 5.89
N LYS A 167 21.37 -22.78 4.81
CA LYS A 167 20.40 -23.81 4.40
C LYS A 167 20.36 -23.94 2.89
N GLN A 168 20.02 -25.15 2.43
CA GLN A 168 19.85 -25.49 1.00
C GLN A 168 18.60 -24.86 0.38
N VAL A 169 18.44 -23.56 0.54
CA VAL A 169 17.28 -22.84 0.05
C VAL A 169 17.77 -21.77 -0.93
N TYR A 170 17.15 -21.73 -2.09
CA TYR A 170 17.43 -20.67 -3.06
C TYR A 170 16.61 -19.45 -2.70
N PRO A 171 17.24 -18.36 -2.23
CA PRO A 171 16.52 -17.15 -1.89
C PRO A 171 15.87 -16.58 -3.16
N MET A 172 14.57 -16.31 -3.07
CA MET A 172 13.87 -15.64 -4.13
C MET A 172 13.72 -14.18 -3.79
N ALA A 173 14.32 -13.34 -4.62
CA ALA A 173 14.18 -11.90 -4.48
C ALA A 173 12.73 -11.50 -4.81
N GLN A 174 12.04 -10.96 -3.82
CA GLN A 174 10.76 -10.31 -4.02
C GLN A 174 10.92 -8.81 -3.82
N MET A 175 10.72 -8.07 -4.87
CA MET A 175 10.58 -6.63 -4.76
C MET A 175 9.29 -6.31 -4.00
N ARG A 176 9.43 -5.67 -2.85
CA ARG A 176 8.31 -5.16 -2.06
C ARG A 176 7.87 -3.79 -2.57
N GLU A 177 8.82 -2.99 -3.01
CA GLU A 177 8.49 -1.76 -3.70
C GLU A 177 7.85 -2.07 -5.06
N THR A 178 6.73 -1.42 -5.29
CA THR A 178 5.99 -1.45 -6.55
C THR A 178 5.49 -0.04 -6.85
N ARG A 179 5.25 0.27 -8.11
CA ARG A 179 4.47 1.47 -8.41
C ARG A 179 3.13 1.37 -7.71
N ARG A 180 2.73 2.43 -7.05
CA ARG A 180 1.38 2.61 -6.53
C ARG A 180 0.77 3.76 -7.31
N ILE A 181 -0.15 3.43 -8.19
CA ILE A 181 -0.79 4.41 -9.09
C ILE A 181 -1.57 5.40 -8.24
N LYS A 182 -1.36 6.70 -8.48
CA LYS A 182 -2.15 7.73 -7.82
C LYS A 182 -3.57 7.72 -8.36
N GLY A 183 -4.50 7.32 -7.51
CA GLY A 183 -5.93 7.39 -7.80
C GLY A 183 -6.55 8.70 -7.34
N ASP A 184 -7.83 8.85 -7.60
CA ASP A 184 -8.62 9.99 -7.11
C ASP A 184 -8.66 10.04 -5.56
N VAL A 185 -8.41 8.91 -4.90
CA VAL A 185 -8.19 8.77 -3.46
C VAL A 185 -6.93 7.93 -3.22
N VAL A 186 -6.08 8.37 -2.31
CA VAL A 186 -4.95 7.61 -1.79
C VAL A 186 -5.29 7.14 -0.39
N ILE A 187 -5.42 5.83 -0.19
CA ILE A 187 -5.64 5.27 1.15
C ILE A 187 -4.33 5.34 1.94
N ASN A 188 -4.37 5.93 3.10
CA ASN A 188 -3.20 6.13 3.95
C ASN A 188 -3.39 5.52 5.35
N GLU A 189 -2.36 5.63 6.18
CA GLU A 189 -2.31 5.07 7.53
C GLU A 189 -3.39 5.65 8.45
N LEU A 190 -3.78 6.91 8.25
CA LEU A 190 -4.85 7.54 9.03
C LEU A 190 -6.20 6.90 8.70
N ASP A 191 -6.44 6.59 7.43
CA ASP A 191 -7.64 5.92 6.96
C ASP A 191 -7.74 4.50 7.53
N ALA A 192 -6.64 3.75 7.45
CA ALA A 192 -6.56 2.38 7.98
C ALA A 192 -6.76 2.35 9.51
N ASN A 193 -6.12 3.26 10.25
CA ASN A 193 -6.23 3.33 11.69
C ASN A 193 -7.61 3.77 12.19
N ALA A 194 -8.25 4.67 11.45
CA ALA A 194 -9.57 5.17 11.81
C ALA A 194 -10.71 4.23 11.38
N GLY A 195 -10.39 3.19 10.57
CA GLY A 195 -11.45 2.40 9.93
C GLY A 195 -12.33 3.28 9.03
N ARG A 196 -11.70 4.18 8.25
CA ARG A 196 -12.41 5.19 7.46
C ARG A 196 -13.36 4.55 6.47
N THR A 197 -14.62 4.95 6.54
CA THR A 197 -15.65 4.57 5.58
C THR A 197 -15.77 5.58 4.45
N TRP A 198 -16.22 5.11 3.29
CA TRP A 198 -16.41 5.87 2.07
C TRP A 198 -17.73 5.49 1.44
N ARG A 199 -18.46 6.45 0.90
CA ARG A 199 -19.73 6.19 0.20
C ARG A 199 -19.61 5.25 -1.01
N ASP A 200 -18.40 5.17 -1.59
CA ASP A 200 -18.09 4.38 -2.77
C ASP A 200 -17.20 3.15 -2.48
N VAL A 201 -17.33 2.54 -1.31
CA VAL A 201 -16.63 1.30 -0.96
C VAL A 201 -17.05 0.17 -1.90
N ILE A 202 -16.07 -0.54 -2.46
CA ILE A 202 -16.28 -1.68 -3.37
C ILE A 202 -15.61 -2.98 -2.90
N ALA A 203 -14.74 -2.91 -1.91
CA ALA A 203 -14.09 -4.07 -1.31
C ALA A 203 -13.68 -3.79 0.14
N ILE A 204 -13.44 -4.88 0.88
CA ILE A 204 -12.90 -4.85 2.22
C ILE A 204 -11.59 -5.63 2.21
N SER A 205 -10.55 -5.02 2.77
CA SER A 205 -9.30 -5.71 3.10
C SER A 205 -9.23 -5.93 4.59
N SER A 206 -8.74 -7.08 5.02
CA SER A 206 -8.59 -7.40 6.43
C SER A 206 -7.37 -8.27 6.67
N SER A 207 -6.29 -7.67 7.10
CA SER A 207 -5.05 -8.38 7.41
C SER A 207 -4.32 -7.77 8.58
N ALA A 208 -3.43 -8.55 9.20
CA ALA A 208 -2.40 -7.98 10.04
C ALA A 208 -1.45 -7.13 9.18
N PHE A 209 -0.81 -6.16 9.82
CA PHE A 209 0.26 -5.40 9.18
C PHE A 209 1.47 -6.32 8.95
N ASP A 210 1.83 -6.50 7.68
CA ASP A 210 2.86 -7.44 7.23
C ASP A 210 3.78 -6.75 6.21
N PRO A 211 4.66 -5.85 6.67
CA PRO A 211 5.43 -4.99 5.77
C PRO A 211 6.51 -5.74 5.02
N HIS A 212 7.19 -6.74 5.63
CA HIS A 212 8.39 -7.39 5.10
C HIS A 212 9.40 -6.39 4.52
N GLY A 213 9.51 -5.23 5.15
CA GLY A 213 10.30 -4.10 4.70
C GLY A 213 10.31 -3.00 5.75
N TYR A 214 10.62 -1.79 5.33
CA TYR A 214 10.78 -0.65 6.21
C TYR A 214 9.55 0.25 6.20
N TYR A 215 9.27 0.92 7.33
CA TYR A 215 8.36 2.06 7.33
C TYR A 215 8.91 3.18 6.44
N SER A 216 8.01 3.77 5.64
CA SER A 216 8.35 4.89 4.77
C SER A 216 7.42 6.08 4.96
N SER A 217 6.36 5.93 5.76
CA SER A 217 5.35 6.94 5.99
C SER A 217 5.65 7.78 7.24
N ASP A 218 5.37 9.08 7.14
CA ASP A 218 5.46 10.02 8.27
C ASP A 218 4.55 9.58 9.43
N TYR A 219 3.39 9.03 9.11
CA TYR A 219 2.43 8.56 10.10
C TYR A 219 2.91 7.28 10.80
N SER A 220 3.54 6.38 10.07
CA SER A 220 4.14 5.17 10.66
C SER A 220 5.25 5.52 11.63
N PHE A 221 6.16 6.41 11.22
CA PHE A 221 7.21 6.91 12.10
C PHE A 221 6.67 7.73 13.28
N ALA A 222 5.55 8.41 13.13
CA ALA A 222 4.88 9.08 14.25
C ALA A 222 4.20 8.12 15.25
N GLY A 223 4.20 6.82 14.98
CA GLY A 223 3.54 5.82 15.83
C GLY A 223 2.06 5.63 15.50
N LEU A 224 1.62 6.03 14.31
CA LEU A 224 0.23 5.94 13.86
C LEU A 224 -0.07 4.71 13.01
N MET A 225 0.86 3.77 12.84
CA MET A 225 0.49 2.46 12.31
C MET A 225 -0.25 1.64 13.37
N PRO A 226 -1.21 0.80 12.97
CA PRO A 226 -1.83 -0.13 13.89
C PRO A 226 -0.77 -0.96 14.59
N SER A 227 -0.87 -1.08 15.90
CA SER A 227 0.15 -1.69 16.75
C SER A 227 0.59 -3.05 16.22
N THR A 228 1.85 -3.17 16.05
CA THR A 228 2.55 -4.32 15.51
C THR A 228 2.97 -5.33 16.57
N LYS A 229 2.80 -5.02 17.86
CA LYS A 229 3.09 -5.98 18.93
C LYS A 229 2.25 -7.25 18.86
N HIS A 230 1.21 -7.25 18.04
CA HIS A 230 0.35 -8.40 17.83
C HIS A 230 0.05 -8.54 16.33
N VAL A 231 0.92 -9.24 15.62
CA VAL A 231 0.70 -9.74 14.24
C VAL A 231 -0.65 -10.48 14.10
N SER A 232 -1.33 -10.74 15.20
CA SER A 232 -2.62 -11.42 15.27
C SER A 232 -3.85 -10.52 15.10
N GLN A 233 -3.72 -9.19 15.18
CA GLN A 233 -4.88 -8.30 15.03
C GLN A 233 -4.99 -7.82 13.59
N ASN A 234 -6.10 -8.20 12.94
CA ASN A 234 -6.42 -7.72 11.60
C ASN A 234 -6.86 -6.26 11.65
N VAL A 235 -6.32 -5.48 10.73
CA VAL A 235 -6.78 -4.13 10.42
C VAL A 235 -7.80 -4.24 9.30
N VAL A 236 -8.95 -3.63 9.47
CA VAL A 236 -9.99 -3.57 8.43
C VAL A 236 -9.85 -2.27 7.67
N VAL A 237 -9.69 -2.37 6.36
CA VAL A 237 -9.58 -1.23 5.45
C VAL A 237 -10.70 -1.32 4.42
N TYR A 238 -11.50 -0.27 4.33
CA TYR A 238 -12.53 -0.12 3.32
C TYR A 238 -11.94 0.50 2.07
N VAL A 239 -12.06 -0.18 0.92
CA VAL A 239 -11.45 0.23 -0.34
C VAL A 239 -12.51 0.93 -1.21
N PRO A 240 -12.40 2.26 -1.42
CA PRO A 240 -13.32 2.98 -2.30
C PRO A 240 -13.00 2.76 -3.78
N LEU A 241 -14.00 2.88 -4.65
CA LEU A 241 -13.82 2.85 -6.10
C LEU A 241 -12.76 3.87 -6.56
N ARG A 242 -12.78 5.07 -5.98
CA ARG A 242 -11.82 6.14 -6.29
C ARG A 242 -10.35 5.76 -6.07
N ALA A 243 -10.05 4.75 -5.25
CA ALA A 243 -8.68 4.27 -5.06
C ALA A 243 -8.17 3.41 -6.23
N ILE A 244 -9.05 2.90 -7.08
CA ILE A 244 -8.67 2.14 -8.27
C ILE A 244 -8.84 2.93 -9.58
N LEU A 245 -9.21 4.20 -9.50
CA LEU A 245 -9.35 5.11 -10.63
C LEU A 245 -8.09 5.98 -10.74
N PRO A 246 -7.19 5.76 -11.73
CA PRO A 246 -6.02 6.59 -11.91
C PRO A 246 -6.41 8.04 -12.14
N ALA A 247 -5.82 8.97 -11.38
CA ALA A 247 -6.14 10.38 -11.46
C ALA A 247 -5.89 10.94 -12.86
N GLY A 248 -6.86 11.66 -13.40
CA GLY A 248 -6.77 12.31 -14.72
C GLY A 248 -6.91 11.38 -15.93
N LEU A 249 -7.00 10.06 -15.77
CA LEU A 249 -7.23 9.10 -16.86
C LEU A 249 -8.64 8.54 -16.84
N GLU A 250 -9.17 8.24 -18.03
CA GLU A 250 -10.49 7.66 -18.23
C GLU A 250 -10.42 6.26 -18.87
N ASN A 251 -11.47 5.47 -18.68
CA ASN A 251 -11.62 4.11 -19.23
C ASN A 251 -10.59 3.10 -18.75
N ILE A 252 -9.93 3.38 -17.63
CA ILE A 252 -8.96 2.48 -17.01
C ILE A 252 -9.21 2.40 -15.50
N MET A 253 -9.06 1.20 -14.95
CA MET A 253 -9.00 0.93 -13.52
C MET A 253 -7.73 0.15 -13.22
N VAL A 254 -7.19 0.28 -11.99
CA VAL A 254 -6.00 -0.44 -11.54
C VAL A 254 -6.35 -1.33 -10.35
N VAL A 255 -5.94 -2.60 -10.40
CA VAL A 255 -6.21 -3.57 -9.33
C VAL A 255 -4.98 -4.39 -8.98
N GLY A 256 -5.03 -5.12 -7.89
CA GLY A 256 -3.88 -5.87 -7.40
C GLY A 256 -3.11 -5.06 -6.36
N ARG A 257 -1.81 -5.24 -6.26
CA ARG A 257 -1.00 -4.57 -5.23
C ARG A 257 -0.61 -3.12 -5.57
N CYS A 258 -0.86 -2.66 -6.78
CA CYS A 258 -0.43 -1.36 -7.29
C CYS A 258 -1.52 -0.29 -7.32
N TYR A 259 -2.69 -0.54 -6.73
CA TYR A 259 -3.71 0.49 -6.61
C TYR A 259 -3.35 1.57 -5.56
N SER A 260 -4.13 2.63 -5.48
CA SER A 260 -3.77 3.88 -4.81
C SER A 260 -3.75 3.78 -3.28
N THR A 261 -2.60 3.43 -2.76
CA THR A 261 -2.31 3.39 -1.31
C THR A 261 -0.95 4.00 -1.03
N THR A 262 -0.69 4.36 0.24
CA THR A 262 0.68 4.59 0.70
C THR A 262 1.45 3.27 0.77
N HIS A 263 2.78 3.35 0.84
CA HIS A 263 3.66 2.19 0.94
C HIS A 263 3.27 1.29 2.12
N ASP A 264 3.12 1.86 3.28
CA ASP A 264 2.90 1.08 4.50
C ASP A 264 1.50 0.46 4.54
N VAL A 265 0.47 1.16 4.02
CA VAL A 265 -0.89 0.59 3.91
C VAL A 265 -0.94 -0.58 2.93
N GLN A 266 -0.12 -0.57 1.89
CA GLN A 266 -0.06 -1.70 0.94
C GLN A 266 0.20 -3.02 1.66
N ALA A 267 0.99 -3.02 2.73
CA ALA A 267 1.29 -4.21 3.52
C ALA A 267 0.05 -4.86 4.18
N ILE A 268 -1.04 -4.10 4.33
CA ILE A 268 -2.31 -4.58 4.89
C ILE A 268 -3.25 -5.08 3.77
N VAL A 269 -3.27 -4.39 2.62
CA VAL A 269 -4.36 -4.51 1.64
C VAL A 269 -3.99 -5.33 0.39
N ARG A 270 -2.82 -5.93 0.35
CA ARG A 270 -2.29 -6.73 -0.77
C ARG A 270 -2.55 -8.22 -0.67
N MET A 271 -3.30 -8.68 0.33
CA MET A 271 -3.54 -10.10 0.56
C MET A 271 -4.39 -10.73 -0.55
N ASN A 272 -4.12 -11.99 -0.88
CA ASN A 272 -4.74 -12.66 -2.01
C ASN A 272 -6.27 -12.61 -2.01
N PRO A 273 -6.98 -12.94 -0.91
CA PRO A 273 -8.44 -12.83 -0.87
C PRO A 273 -8.95 -11.42 -1.13
N ASP A 274 -8.24 -10.41 -0.62
CA ASP A 274 -8.63 -9.00 -0.72
C ASP A 274 -8.54 -8.52 -2.17
N VAL A 275 -7.39 -8.78 -2.82
CA VAL A 275 -7.18 -8.37 -4.22
C VAL A 275 -8.01 -9.19 -5.23
N LEU A 276 -8.47 -10.39 -4.86
CA LEU A 276 -9.42 -11.16 -5.66
C LEU A 276 -10.79 -10.48 -5.66
N ASN A 277 -11.31 -10.14 -4.50
CA ASN A 277 -12.57 -9.43 -4.36
C ASN A 277 -12.52 -8.05 -5.01
N LEU A 278 -11.42 -7.31 -4.85
CA LEU A 278 -11.21 -6.03 -5.53
C LEU A 278 -11.21 -6.18 -7.04
N GLY A 279 -10.54 -7.21 -7.56
CA GLY A 279 -10.55 -7.52 -8.98
C GLY A 279 -11.95 -7.83 -9.49
N TYR A 280 -12.70 -8.65 -8.78
CA TYR A 280 -14.10 -8.96 -9.13
C TYR A 280 -14.96 -7.71 -9.16
N ALA A 281 -14.87 -6.86 -8.15
CA ALA A 281 -15.60 -5.60 -8.08
C ALA A 281 -15.28 -4.67 -9.27
N ALA A 282 -14.00 -4.56 -9.63
CA ALA A 282 -13.58 -3.78 -10.80
C ALA A 282 -14.13 -4.36 -12.12
N GLY A 283 -14.13 -5.69 -12.28
CA GLY A 283 -14.69 -6.35 -13.46
C GLY A 283 -16.17 -6.11 -13.62
N HIS A 284 -16.95 -6.19 -12.53
CA HIS A 284 -18.37 -5.90 -12.56
C HIS A 284 -18.65 -4.40 -12.81
N ALA A 285 -17.84 -3.50 -12.20
CA ALA A 285 -17.90 -2.07 -12.49
C ALA A 285 -17.65 -1.77 -13.97
N ALA A 286 -16.66 -2.42 -14.60
CA ALA A 286 -16.39 -2.29 -16.03
C ALA A 286 -17.60 -2.73 -16.87
N ALA A 287 -18.24 -3.83 -16.52
CA ALA A 287 -19.45 -4.30 -17.20
C ALA A 287 -20.61 -3.28 -17.10
N LEU A 288 -20.85 -2.74 -15.90
CA LEU A 288 -21.86 -1.68 -15.73
C LEU A 288 -21.54 -0.45 -16.59
N CYS A 289 -20.27 -0.02 -16.66
CA CYS A 289 -19.87 1.09 -17.53
C CYS A 289 -20.22 0.82 -19.00
N VAL A 290 -19.96 -0.39 -19.48
CA VAL A 290 -20.25 -0.77 -20.88
C VAL A 290 -21.77 -0.79 -21.15
N VAL A 291 -22.55 -1.36 -20.24
CA VAL A 291 -24.01 -1.44 -20.35
C VAL A 291 -24.65 -0.06 -20.29
N GLN A 292 -24.20 0.78 -19.37
CA GLN A 292 -24.73 2.13 -19.15
C GLN A 292 -24.13 3.17 -20.09
N ASN A 293 -23.17 2.79 -20.94
CA ASN A 293 -22.41 3.69 -21.81
C ASN A 293 -21.81 4.89 -21.05
N THR A 294 -21.15 4.59 -19.93
CA THR A 294 -20.56 5.57 -19.02
C THR A 294 -19.09 5.26 -18.75
N THR A 295 -18.40 6.11 -18.00
CA THR A 295 -17.00 5.89 -17.59
C THR A 295 -16.92 5.30 -16.18
N PRO A 296 -15.78 4.71 -15.76
CA PRO A 296 -15.61 4.20 -14.42
C PRO A 296 -15.86 5.22 -13.29
N ARG A 297 -15.62 6.51 -13.55
CA ARG A 297 -15.93 7.60 -12.59
C ARG A 297 -17.41 7.89 -12.43
N GLN A 298 -18.21 7.50 -13.42
CA GLN A 298 -19.65 7.79 -13.48
C GLN A 298 -20.50 6.54 -13.29
N VAL A 299 -19.87 5.38 -12.97
CA VAL A 299 -20.61 4.14 -12.75
C VAL A 299 -21.62 4.30 -11.62
N ASP A 300 -22.79 3.67 -11.78
CA ASP A 300 -23.78 3.60 -10.72
C ASP A 300 -23.25 2.79 -9.54
N ILE A 301 -22.71 3.52 -8.53
CA ILE A 301 -22.11 2.91 -7.36
C ILE A 301 -23.12 2.14 -6.51
N ALA A 302 -24.39 2.56 -6.50
CA ALA A 302 -25.43 1.86 -5.74
C ALA A 302 -25.74 0.50 -6.37
N ALA A 303 -25.89 0.44 -7.70
CA ALA A 303 -26.07 -0.82 -8.42
C ALA A 303 -24.87 -1.75 -8.26
N LEU A 304 -23.64 -1.21 -8.30
CA LEU A 304 -22.43 -1.98 -8.05
C LEU A 304 -22.42 -2.55 -6.62
N GLN A 305 -22.65 -1.72 -5.62
CA GLN A 305 -22.65 -2.14 -4.21
C GLN A 305 -23.76 -3.16 -3.91
N GLN A 306 -24.92 -3.03 -4.51
CA GLN A 306 -26.00 -4.01 -4.39
C GLN A 306 -25.54 -5.39 -4.88
N HIS A 307 -24.96 -5.45 -6.09
CA HIS A 307 -24.41 -6.71 -6.61
C HIS A 307 -23.32 -7.30 -5.71
N LEU A 308 -22.40 -6.45 -5.22
CA LEU A 308 -21.33 -6.89 -4.31
C LEU A 308 -21.87 -7.40 -2.96
N ALA A 309 -23.03 -6.91 -2.53
CA ALA A 309 -23.71 -7.44 -1.34
C ALA A 309 -24.37 -8.81 -1.61
N GLU A 310 -24.99 -8.99 -2.77
CA GLU A 310 -25.61 -10.26 -3.17
C GLU A 310 -24.60 -11.42 -3.17
N ILE A 311 -23.34 -11.13 -3.52
CA ILE A 311 -22.25 -12.12 -3.54
C ILE A 311 -21.33 -12.07 -2.30
N ASP A 312 -21.73 -11.33 -1.26
CA ASP A 312 -21.02 -11.24 0.03
C ASP A 312 -19.59 -10.67 -0.03
N ILE A 313 -19.25 -9.91 -1.05
CA ILE A 313 -18.02 -9.08 -1.06
C ILE A 313 -18.20 -7.89 -0.10
N LEU A 314 -19.37 -7.27 -0.09
CA LEU A 314 -19.78 -6.24 0.86
C LEU A 314 -20.97 -6.74 1.68
N PRO A 315 -20.80 -7.20 2.93
CA PRO A 315 -21.92 -7.59 3.75
C PRO A 315 -22.97 -6.49 3.89
N ALA A 316 -24.25 -6.84 3.91
CA ALA A 316 -25.35 -5.87 4.01
C ALA A 316 -25.22 -4.93 5.24
N ALA A 317 -24.69 -5.44 6.36
CA ALA A 317 -24.40 -4.62 7.54
C ALA A 317 -23.31 -3.56 7.26
N THR A 318 -22.35 -3.86 6.38
CA THR A 318 -21.32 -2.91 5.95
C THR A 318 -21.93 -1.80 5.11
N LEU A 319 -22.84 -2.12 4.18
CA LEU A 319 -23.49 -1.11 3.34
C LEU A 319 -24.24 -0.06 4.18
N ALA A 320 -24.90 -0.47 5.25
CA ALA A 320 -25.56 0.46 6.16
C ALA A 320 -24.57 1.41 6.87
N ALA A 321 -23.37 0.92 7.18
CA ALA A 321 -22.32 1.70 7.85
C ALA A 321 -21.57 2.66 6.93
N ILE A 322 -21.48 2.35 5.63
CA ILE A 322 -20.70 3.14 4.63
C ILE A 322 -21.55 4.13 3.82
N ALA A 323 -22.81 4.31 4.17
CA ALA A 323 -23.71 5.20 3.44
C ALA A 323 -23.19 6.65 3.30
N GLN A 324 -22.22 7.03 4.10
CA GLN A 324 -21.60 8.35 4.10
C GLN A 324 -20.07 8.24 4.26
N ASP A 325 -19.36 9.21 3.71
CA ASP A 325 -17.95 9.38 4.02
C ASP A 325 -17.78 9.69 5.51
N MET A 326 -16.82 9.04 6.18
CA MET A 326 -16.50 9.34 7.55
C MET A 326 -16.10 10.81 7.72
N PRO A 327 -16.76 11.58 8.63
CA PRO A 327 -16.46 12.98 8.80
C PRO A 327 -15.05 13.22 9.34
N LEU A 328 -14.49 14.39 9.05
CA LEU A 328 -13.28 14.88 9.71
C LEU A 328 -13.61 15.24 11.17
N PRO A 329 -12.61 15.22 12.08
CA PRO A 329 -12.78 15.68 13.46
C PRO A 329 -13.25 17.13 13.50
N ASP A 330 -14.22 17.41 14.36
CA ASP A 330 -14.72 18.76 14.61
C ASP A 330 -13.77 19.56 15.52
N ALA A 331 -14.07 20.84 15.69
CA ALA A 331 -13.25 21.76 16.48
C ALA A 331 -13.16 21.33 17.96
N GLN A 332 -14.20 20.73 18.52
CA GLN A 332 -14.19 20.27 19.91
C GLN A 332 -13.28 19.03 20.07
N ALA A 333 -13.37 18.08 19.16
CA ALA A 333 -12.50 16.91 19.15
C ALA A 333 -11.02 17.29 18.96
N LEU A 334 -10.74 18.26 18.06
CA LEU A 334 -9.38 18.76 17.83
C LEU A 334 -8.82 19.48 19.07
N ALA A 335 -9.62 20.31 19.75
CA ALA A 335 -9.20 20.99 20.97
C ALA A 335 -8.92 20.00 22.11
N ALA A 336 -9.78 19.00 22.30
CA ALA A 336 -9.58 17.95 23.29
C ALA A 336 -8.31 17.12 22.99
N ALA A 337 -8.09 16.74 21.74
CA ALA A 337 -6.90 15.99 21.32
C ALA A 337 -5.61 16.77 21.48
N ALA A 338 -5.63 18.08 21.28
CA ALA A 338 -4.47 18.97 21.42
C ALA A 338 -3.96 19.07 22.87
N ALA A 339 -4.78 18.76 23.86
CA ALA A 339 -4.40 18.80 25.28
C ALA A 339 -3.30 17.76 25.59
N ASP A 340 -3.44 16.53 25.07
CA ASP A 340 -2.48 15.45 25.30
C ASP A 340 -2.25 14.58 24.03
N PRO A 341 -1.43 15.04 23.09
CA PRO A 341 -1.09 14.27 21.87
C PRO A 341 -0.14 13.08 22.13
N ALA A 342 0.30 12.84 23.36
CA ALA A 342 1.02 11.63 23.72
C ALA A 342 0.11 10.39 23.61
N LEU A 343 -1.18 10.55 23.80
CA LEU A 343 -2.15 9.49 23.54
C LEU A 343 -2.31 9.28 22.03
N ARG A 344 -2.07 8.05 21.57
CA ARG A 344 -2.15 7.68 20.15
C ARG A 344 -3.50 8.08 19.50
N ALA A 345 -4.61 7.91 20.20
CA ALA A 345 -5.93 8.30 19.68
C ALA A 345 -6.04 9.81 19.43
N ASN A 346 -5.45 10.62 20.31
CA ASN A 346 -5.43 12.07 20.16
C ASN A 346 -4.52 12.48 19.00
N LEU A 347 -3.32 11.88 18.87
CA LEU A 347 -2.43 12.14 17.76
C LEU A 347 -3.08 11.76 16.43
N LEU A 348 -3.81 10.64 16.36
CA LEU A 348 -4.59 10.24 15.19
C LEU A 348 -5.67 11.27 14.86
N THR A 349 -6.40 11.76 15.87
CA THR A 349 -7.42 12.80 15.68
C THR A 349 -6.83 14.08 15.12
N LEU A 350 -5.70 14.54 15.65
CA LEU A 350 -4.99 15.73 15.17
C LEU A 350 -4.49 15.54 13.73
N ALA A 351 -3.88 14.39 13.44
CA ALA A 351 -3.38 14.08 12.11
C ALA A 351 -4.51 14.04 11.06
N ARG A 352 -5.67 13.45 11.40
CA ARG A 352 -6.87 13.47 10.55
C ARG A 352 -7.44 14.87 10.35
N GLY A 353 -7.32 15.74 11.35
CA GLY A 353 -7.73 17.14 11.27
C GLY A 353 -6.83 18.00 10.38
N GLY A 354 -5.58 17.58 10.14
CA GLY A 354 -4.63 18.27 9.27
C GLY A 354 -4.46 19.75 9.66
N GLN A 355 -4.65 20.65 8.72
CA GLN A 355 -4.50 22.09 8.93
C GLN A 355 -5.44 22.66 10.01
N ALA A 356 -6.65 22.10 10.13
CA ALA A 356 -7.61 22.53 11.15
C ALA A 356 -7.13 22.24 12.59
N ALA A 357 -6.26 21.25 12.77
CA ALA A 357 -5.68 20.92 14.06
C ALA A 357 -4.59 21.90 14.53
N LEU A 358 -4.00 22.70 13.63
CA LEU A 358 -2.86 23.54 14.00
C LEU A 358 -3.21 24.64 15.00
N ALA A 359 -4.34 25.31 14.86
CA ALA A 359 -4.73 26.41 15.76
C ALA A 359 -4.91 25.92 17.22
N PRO A 360 -5.72 24.89 17.51
CA PRO A 360 -5.85 24.38 18.86
C PRO A 360 -4.55 23.78 19.41
N LEU A 361 -3.74 23.12 18.55
CA LEU A 361 -2.46 22.54 18.98
C LEU A 361 -1.42 23.61 19.33
N ARG A 362 -1.32 24.71 18.55
CA ARG A 362 -0.47 25.86 18.88
C ARG A 362 -0.87 26.50 20.19
N ALA A 363 -2.17 26.69 20.43
CA ALA A 363 -2.67 27.23 21.70
C ALA A 363 -2.31 26.33 22.89
N ALA A 364 -2.53 25.01 22.75
CA ALA A 364 -2.17 24.04 23.79
C ALA A 364 -0.65 23.95 24.02
N PHE A 365 0.17 24.12 22.96
CA PHE A 365 1.62 24.15 23.06
C PHE A 365 2.11 25.43 23.76
N ALA A 366 1.55 26.57 23.43
CA ALA A 366 1.89 27.86 24.09
C ALA A 366 1.54 27.87 25.58
N ALA A 367 0.42 27.23 25.96
CA ALA A 367 -0.01 27.12 27.36
C ALA A 367 0.87 26.19 28.19
N GLY A 368 1.52 25.18 27.56
CA GLY A 368 2.41 24.25 28.25
C GLY A 368 3.15 23.37 27.22
N PRO A 369 4.39 23.81 26.83
CA PRO A 369 5.18 23.06 25.86
C PRO A 369 5.56 21.66 26.37
N THR A 370 5.32 20.65 25.56
CA THR A 370 5.78 19.26 25.78
C THR A 370 6.39 18.68 24.51
N VAL A 371 7.22 17.65 24.64
CA VAL A 371 7.81 16.93 23.50
C VAL A 371 6.71 16.34 22.59
N ALA A 372 5.66 15.80 23.17
CA ALA A 372 4.54 15.21 22.41
C ALA A 372 3.80 16.28 21.59
N LYS A 373 3.53 17.45 22.14
CA LYS A 373 2.92 18.57 21.40
C LYS A 373 3.85 19.11 20.32
N ALA A 374 5.16 19.22 20.62
CA ALA A 374 6.17 19.63 19.64
C ALA A 374 6.26 18.65 18.47
N LYS A 375 6.26 17.35 18.77
CA LYS A 375 6.23 16.27 17.76
C LYS A 375 4.96 16.33 16.91
N ALA A 376 3.79 16.53 17.52
CA ALA A 376 2.53 16.67 16.79
C ALA A 376 2.51 17.92 15.87
N LEU A 377 3.05 19.05 16.30
CA LEU A 377 3.23 20.24 15.46
C LEU A 377 4.12 19.93 14.25
N CYS A 378 5.29 19.33 14.49
CA CYS A 378 6.20 18.95 13.40
C CYS A 378 5.56 17.94 12.43
N LEU A 379 4.80 16.95 12.91
CA LEU A 379 4.07 16.02 12.07
C LEU A 379 3.07 16.72 11.13
N LEU A 380 2.45 17.78 11.59
CA LEU A 380 1.54 18.62 10.80
C LEU A 380 2.25 19.70 9.97
N GLY A 381 3.58 19.65 9.88
CA GLY A 381 4.39 20.59 9.11
C GLY A 381 4.64 21.93 9.77
N ASP A 382 4.32 22.08 11.05
CA ASP A 382 4.47 23.36 11.78
C ASP A 382 5.86 23.47 12.42
N PRO A 383 6.68 24.48 12.05
CA PRO A 383 8.01 24.67 12.60
C PRO A 383 8.04 25.11 14.07
N ALA A 384 6.91 25.53 14.65
CA ALA A 384 6.85 25.96 16.06
C ALA A 384 7.30 24.88 17.05
N GLY A 385 7.12 23.60 16.70
CA GLY A 385 7.58 22.46 17.51
C GLY A 385 9.08 22.20 17.43
N VAL A 386 9.77 22.66 16.39
CA VAL A 386 11.16 22.31 16.10
C VAL A 386 12.14 22.66 17.23
N PRO A 387 12.11 23.86 17.86
CA PRO A 387 13.08 24.16 18.92
C PRO A 387 13.02 23.21 20.11
N THR A 388 11.82 22.89 20.57
CA THR A 388 11.61 21.97 21.71
C THR A 388 12.04 20.54 21.33
N LEU A 389 11.64 20.07 20.15
CA LEU A 389 11.96 18.72 19.69
C LEU A 389 13.47 18.56 19.42
N ALA A 390 14.13 19.57 18.84
CA ALA A 390 15.56 19.57 18.62
C ALA A 390 16.35 19.46 19.93
N THR A 391 16.00 20.24 20.95
CA THR A 391 16.64 20.18 22.26
C THR A 391 16.47 18.80 22.90
N TRP A 392 15.29 18.20 22.78
CA TRP A 392 15.04 16.86 23.30
C TRP A 392 15.85 15.79 22.55
N ILE A 393 15.91 15.85 21.21
CA ILE A 393 16.75 14.95 20.40
C ILE A 393 18.22 15.05 20.80
N GLU A 394 18.75 16.27 20.97
CA GLU A 394 20.16 16.48 21.36
C GLU A 394 20.49 15.85 22.71
N SER A 395 19.58 15.91 23.67
CA SER A 395 19.76 15.39 25.04
C SER A 395 19.46 13.91 25.22
N THR A 396 18.76 13.28 24.28
CA THR A 396 18.32 11.87 24.38
C THR A 396 19.42 10.94 23.87
N ALA A 397 19.75 9.89 24.61
CA ALA A 397 20.72 8.88 24.15
C ALA A 397 20.22 8.09 22.92
N LEU A 398 21.14 7.64 22.09
CA LEU A 398 20.80 6.71 21.01
C LEU A 398 20.17 5.44 21.59
N PRO A 399 19.13 4.89 20.95
CA PRO A 399 18.56 3.62 21.38
C PRO A 399 19.61 2.51 21.24
N PRO A 400 19.64 1.52 22.16
CA PRO A 400 20.48 0.35 21.99
C PRO A 400 20.05 -0.38 20.71
N GLY A 401 20.97 -0.53 19.77
CA GLY A 401 20.68 -1.19 18.52
C GLY A 401 20.81 -2.70 18.60
N PRO A 402 19.81 -3.50 18.23
CA PRO A 402 20.09 -4.76 17.57
C PRO A 402 20.56 -4.46 16.16
N ALA A 403 21.60 -5.13 15.73
CA ALA A 403 22.09 -4.96 14.35
C ALA A 403 20.99 -5.28 13.31
N TYR A 404 20.14 -6.26 13.59
CA TYR A 404 18.97 -6.64 12.79
C TYR A 404 18.01 -7.47 13.65
N ASP A 405 16.87 -6.89 13.96
CA ASP A 405 15.75 -7.62 14.53
C ASP A 405 14.52 -7.30 13.65
N TRP A 406 13.92 -8.34 13.09
CA TRP A 406 12.70 -8.15 12.32
C TRP A 406 11.57 -7.56 13.20
N GLU A 407 11.58 -7.85 14.50
CA GLU A 407 10.69 -7.20 15.47
C GLU A 407 11.03 -5.70 15.63
N GLY A 408 12.27 -5.29 15.41
CA GLY A 408 12.70 -3.90 15.44
C GLY A 408 12.08 -3.04 14.31
N PHE A 409 11.66 -3.63 13.20
CA PHE A 409 10.91 -2.92 12.17
C PHE A 409 9.52 -2.48 12.67
N LEU A 410 9.00 -3.12 13.69
CA LEU A 410 7.67 -2.92 14.19
C LEU A 410 7.61 -1.95 15.38
N ASN A 411 8.73 -1.66 16.01
CA ASN A 411 8.84 -0.75 17.13
C ASN A 411 9.77 0.41 16.75
N VAL A 412 9.21 1.52 16.30
CA VAL A 412 9.98 2.74 16.08
C VAL A 412 10.34 3.33 17.45
N PRO A 413 11.63 3.40 17.83
CA PRO A 413 12.06 4.08 19.03
C PRO A 413 11.58 5.53 19.03
N GLU A 414 11.25 6.07 20.19
CA GLU A 414 10.72 7.43 20.28
C GLU A 414 11.72 8.47 19.73
N LEU A 415 13.03 8.24 19.89
CA LEU A 415 14.06 9.07 19.30
C LEU A 415 14.03 9.02 17.76
N ASP A 416 13.93 7.83 17.17
CA ASP A 416 13.90 7.66 15.72
C ASP A 416 12.65 8.34 15.13
N SER A 417 11.52 8.17 15.81
CA SER A 417 10.28 8.85 15.49
C SER A 417 10.43 10.38 15.53
N ALA A 418 11.05 10.91 16.57
CA ALA A 418 11.27 12.35 16.71
C ALA A 418 12.24 12.89 15.64
N MET A 419 13.31 12.14 15.33
CA MET A 419 14.27 12.51 14.29
C MET A 419 13.63 12.54 12.90
N TRP A 420 12.75 11.60 12.62
CA TRP A 420 12.02 11.60 11.36
C TRP A 420 11.05 12.79 11.26
N VAL A 421 10.22 12.97 12.28
CA VAL A 421 9.12 13.95 12.28
C VAL A 421 9.63 15.40 12.31
N ILE A 422 10.76 15.69 12.99
CA ILE A 422 11.34 17.03 13.04
C ILE A 422 11.76 17.56 11.67
N ALA A 423 12.02 16.66 10.71
CA ALA A 423 12.43 17.03 9.36
C ALA A 423 11.26 17.46 8.46
N ILE A 424 10.01 17.17 8.83
CA ILE A 424 8.82 17.48 8.02
C ILE A 424 8.68 18.99 7.74
N PRO A 425 8.84 19.89 8.74
CA PRO A 425 8.77 21.33 8.50
C PRO A 425 9.97 21.92 7.72
N ARG A 426 11.01 21.15 7.41
CA ARG A 426 12.24 21.59 6.71
C ARG A 426 12.92 22.80 7.33
N HIS A 427 13.03 22.83 8.64
CA HIS A 427 13.56 23.96 9.39
C HIS A 427 15.05 23.78 9.73
N LYS A 428 15.90 24.78 9.49
CA LYS A 428 17.38 24.74 9.64
C LYS A 428 17.87 24.28 11.03
N ARG A 429 17.13 24.59 12.11
CA ARG A 429 17.51 24.15 13.46
C ARG A 429 17.44 22.62 13.60
N ALA A 430 16.58 21.96 12.85
CA ALA A 430 16.52 20.49 12.84
C ALA A 430 17.81 19.89 12.29
N THR A 431 18.40 20.49 11.25
CA THR A 431 19.66 20.02 10.65
C THR A 431 20.78 19.91 11.68
N SER A 432 20.97 20.93 12.51
CA SER A 432 22.03 20.93 13.54
C SER A 432 21.85 19.80 14.56
N ALA A 433 20.62 19.61 15.04
CA ALA A 433 20.31 18.56 16.00
C ALA A 433 20.55 17.16 15.39
N LEU A 434 20.11 16.92 14.17
CA LEU A 434 20.29 15.64 13.47
C LEU A 434 21.76 15.37 13.14
N VAL A 435 22.52 16.36 12.67
CA VAL A 435 23.96 16.22 12.40
C VAL A 435 24.72 15.90 13.70
N ASN A 436 24.39 16.57 14.81
CA ASN A 436 25.02 16.28 16.10
C ASN A 436 24.69 14.86 16.58
N LYS A 437 23.48 14.38 16.28
CA LYS A 437 23.10 13.00 16.60
C LYS A 437 23.81 11.99 15.70
N LEU A 438 23.94 12.27 14.40
CA LEU A 438 24.66 11.43 13.45
C LEU A 438 26.14 11.23 13.84
N LYS A 439 26.79 12.26 14.37
CA LYS A 439 28.18 12.18 14.88
C LYS A 439 28.34 11.25 16.08
N GLN A 440 27.26 10.90 16.79
CA GLN A 440 27.26 9.95 17.89
C GLN A 440 27.06 8.50 17.42
N CYS A 441 26.67 8.30 16.16
CA CYS A 441 26.50 6.96 15.60
C CYS A 441 27.86 6.27 15.41
N GLY A 442 27.91 4.99 15.70
CA GLY A 442 29.07 4.10 15.53
C GLY A 442 28.65 2.77 14.89
N PRO A 443 29.59 1.82 14.78
CA PRO A 443 29.33 0.52 14.16
C PRO A 443 28.18 -0.26 14.79
N ASP A 444 27.93 -0.03 16.09
CA ASP A 444 26.89 -0.72 16.85
C ASP A 444 25.55 0.03 16.86
N THR A 445 25.45 1.15 16.16
CA THR A 445 24.18 1.89 16.05
C THR A 445 23.21 1.12 15.15
N GLY A 446 21.98 0.93 15.61
CA GLY A 446 20.96 0.22 14.87
C GLY A 446 20.70 0.83 13.50
N PHE A 447 20.55 -0.03 12.48
CA PHE A 447 20.31 0.39 11.10
C PHE A 447 19.11 1.35 10.96
N ASN A 448 18.01 1.04 11.66
CA ASN A 448 16.80 1.89 11.60
C ASN A 448 17.04 3.30 12.12
N THR A 449 17.85 3.46 13.17
CA THR A 449 18.24 4.78 13.71
C THR A 449 19.07 5.56 12.70
N VAL A 450 20.07 4.92 12.07
CA VAL A 450 20.89 5.56 11.02
C VAL A 450 20.03 5.92 9.82
N ARG A 451 19.12 5.04 9.41
CA ARG A 451 18.17 5.28 8.31
C ARG A 451 17.26 6.48 8.63
N ALA A 452 16.65 6.52 9.82
CA ALA A 452 15.80 7.64 10.22
C ALA A 452 16.55 8.98 10.17
N LEU A 453 17.79 9.01 10.66
CA LEU A 453 18.66 10.18 10.61
C LEU A 453 19.00 10.64 9.20
N THR A 454 19.45 9.71 8.35
CA THR A 454 19.89 10.04 6.99
C THR A 454 18.73 10.46 6.11
N MET A 455 17.60 9.80 6.21
CA MET A 455 16.36 10.18 5.50
C MET A 455 15.84 11.55 5.96
N ALA A 456 15.88 11.81 7.27
CA ALA A 456 15.48 13.11 7.81
C ALA A 456 16.40 14.25 7.32
N LEU A 457 17.70 14.04 7.30
CA LEU A 457 18.67 15.00 6.75
C LEU A 457 18.45 15.24 5.27
N GLY A 458 18.26 14.18 4.48
CA GLY A 458 17.95 14.29 3.05
C GLY A 458 16.66 15.05 2.75
N ARG A 459 15.65 14.95 3.63
CA ARG A 459 14.37 15.69 3.50
C ARG A 459 14.54 17.18 3.73
N ILE A 460 15.43 17.59 4.62
CA ILE A 460 15.64 19.02 4.92
C ILE A 460 16.42 19.71 3.81
N GLY A 461 17.35 19.03 3.16
CA GLY A 461 18.24 19.55 2.09
C GLY A 461 19.57 19.97 2.64
#